data_1b882fb665c96331bc71af2fd78ed849
#
_entry.id   1b882fb665c96331bc71af2fd78ed849
#
_cell.length_a   1.000
_cell.length_b   1.000
_cell.length_c   1.000
_cell.angle_alpha   90.00
_cell.angle_beta   90.00
_cell.angle_gamma   90.00
#
_symmetry.space_group_name_H-M   'P 1'
#
loop_
_entity.id
_entity.type
_entity.pdbx_description
1 polymer ?
#
loop_
_entity_poly.entity_id
_entity_poly.type
_entity_poly.pdbx_seq_one_letter_code
_entity_poly.pdbx_strand_id
1 'polypeptide(L)'
;AGIPKSRIEESAAKKQAAIDQGLEVIVGVNKYKPHQKEKVEILNVDNISVRNTQIDRLNHIKATRDNKLCKKKLKDLEDICRTGSGNILGSAVEAAKQRATLGEISASIENVFGRYKANSKTLSGVYKNAYENDEGFLKINKKVELFEQKEGRRPRILVIKLGQDGHDRGAKVIATAFADIGFDVDVGPLFQTPEEAAQDAIDNDVHIIGISSQAAAHKTLVPILIDSLKKLNGEEIVVVCGGVIPREDYDFLNKIGVKAIFGPGTNILDAANDLIDILLKK
;
A
#
# COMPACT_ATOMS: atom_id res chain seq x y z
N ALA A 1 15.64 10.71 -14.23
CA ALA A 1 16.29 9.38 -14.13
C ALA A 1 15.94 8.60 -12.84
N GLY A 2 15.29 9.23 -11.84
CA GLY A 2 14.89 8.59 -10.59
C GLY A 2 16.05 8.24 -9.62
N ILE A 3 17.26 8.72 -9.87
CA ILE A 3 18.46 8.41 -9.08
C ILE A 3 18.31 8.72 -7.58
N PRO A 4 17.81 9.91 -7.16
CA PRO A 4 17.65 10.20 -5.73
C PRO A 4 16.71 9.22 -5.05
N LYS A 5 15.61 8.86 -5.70
CA LYS A 5 14.62 7.91 -5.21
C LYS A 5 15.23 6.51 -5.04
N SER A 6 15.94 6.00 -6.04
CA SER A 6 16.61 4.69 -5.98
C SER A 6 17.64 4.63 -4.84
N ARG A 7 18.41 5.69 -4.61
CA ARG A 7 19.38 5.73 -3.50
C ARG A 7 18.71 5.74 -2.12
N ILE A 8 17.56 6.42 -1.99
CA ILE A 8 16.79 6.41 -0.75
C ILE A 8 16.22 5.01 -0.48
N GLU A 9 15.72 4.35 -1.51
CA GLU A 9 15.17 2.99 -1.42
C GLU A 9 16.28 1.97 -1.07
N GLU A 10 17.45 2.07 -1.69
CA GLU A 10 18.62 1.24 -1.38
C GLU A 10 19.06 1.42 0.08
N SER A 11 19.18 2.66 0.53
CA SER A 11 19.54 2.97 1.92
C SER A 11 18.51 2.43 2.91
N ALA A 12 17.21 2.54 2.59
CA ALA A 12 16.14 2.00 3.43
C ALA A 12 16.18 0.47 3.52
N ALA A 13 16.44 -0.23 2.40
CA ALA A 13 16.57 -1.67 2.37
C ALA A 13 17.79 -2.16 3.16
N LYS A 14 18.96 -1.52 3.02
CA LYS A 14 20.17 -1.80 3.82
C LYS A 14 19.91 -1.61 5.30
N LYS A 15 19.27 -0.51 5.68
CA LYS A 15 18.93 -0.23 7.07
C LYS A 15 17.99 -1.28 7.65
N GLN A 16 16.96 -1.67 6.91
CA GLN A 16 16.02 -2.70 7.35
C GLN A 16 16.72 -4.05 7.53
N ALA A 17 17.58 -4.46 6.59
CA ALA A 17 18.37 -5.68 6.72
C ALA A 17 19.25 -5.67 7.98
N ALA A 18 19.89 -4.54 8.31
CA ALA A 18 20.71 -4.40 9.53
C ALA A 18 19.84 -4.48 10.81
N ILE A 19 18.62 -3.93 10.79
CA ILE A 19 17.66 -4.05 11.91
C ILE A 19 17.22 -5.50 12.09
N ASP A 20 16.88 -6.18 11.00
CA ASP A 20 16.38 -7.57 11.02
C ASP A 20 17.48 -8.54 11.50
N GLN A 21 18.75 -8.29 11.17
CA GLN A 21 19.90 -9.03 11.67
C GLN A 21 20.30 -8.68 13.11
N GLY A 22 19.70 -7.64 13.71
CA GLY A 22 20.07 -7.15 15.03
C GLY A 22 21.38 -6.35 15.08
N LEU A 23 21.97 -6.02 13.92
CA LEU A 23 23.17 -5.17 13.82
C LEU A 23 22.84 -3.71 14.13
N GLU A 24 21.65 -3.25 13.79
CA GLU A 24 21.09 -1.97 14.21
C GLU A 24 20.00 -2.18 15.27
N VAL A 25 20.21 -1.58 16.46
CA VAL A 25 19.29 -1.75 17.59
C VAL A 25 18.25 -0.65 17.61
N ILE A 26 16.98 -1.05 17.53
CA ILE A 26 15.84 -0.18 17.80
C ILE A 26 15.23 -0.61 19.14
N VAL A 27 15.43 0.24 20.16
CA VAL A 27 14.98 -0.03 21.53
C VAL A 27 13.46 -0.26 21.56
N GLY A 28 13.03 -1.34 22.20
CA GLY A 28 11.64 -1.71 22.29
C GLY A 28 11.05 -2.42 21.06
N VAL A 29 11.81 -2.47 19.94
CA VAL A 29 11.38 -3.12 18.69
C VAL A 29 12.12 -4.44 18.48
N ASN A 30 13.43 -4.43 18.23
CA ASN A 30 14.21 -5.65 18.05
C ASN A 30 15.06 -6.02 19.27
N LYS A 31 15.30 -5.07 20.20
CA LYS A 31 16.03 -5.31 21.46
C LYS A 31 15.38 -4.55 22.62
N TYR A 32 15.62 -5.00 23.83
CA TYR A 32 15.11 -4.40 25.08
C TYR A 32 13.58 -4.27 25.08
N LYS A 33 12.87 -5.31 24.62
CA LYS A 33 11.41 -5.36 24.66
C LYS A 33 10.92 -5.47 26.10
N PRO A 34 9.86 -4.73 26.51
CA PRO A 34 9.29 -4.88 27.83
C PRO A 34 8.67 -6.29 27.98
N HIS A 35 8.87 -6.90 29.16
CA HIS A 35 8.30 -8.21 29.49
C HIS A 35 6.78 -8.18 29.61
N GLN A 36 6.24 -7.05 30.05
CA GLN A 36 4.80 -6.83 30.13
C GLN A 36 4.42 -5.68 29.21
N LYS A 37 3.38 -5.90 28.43
CA LYS A 37 2.79 -4.82 27.59
C LYS A 37 1.84 -4.03 28.48
N GLU A 38 2.19 -2.78 28.76
CA GLU A 38 1.25 -1.84 29.37
C GLU A 38 0.09 -1.61 28.39
N LYS A 39 -1.14 -1.67 28.93
CA LYS A 39 -2.31 -1.20 28.19
C LYS A 39 -2.29 0.32 28.23
N VAL A 40 -1.84 0.91 27.10
CA VAL A 40 -1.97 2.35 26.88
C VAL A 40 -3.34 2.59 26.23
N GLU A 41 -4.12 3.49 26.80
CA GLU A 41 -5.34 3.95 26.14
C GLU A 41 -4.96 4.67 24.84
N ILE A 42 -5.35 4.10 23.71
CA ILE A 42 -5.12 4.66 22.39
C ILE A 42 -6.40 5.38 21.99
N LEU A 43 -6.27 6.63 21.51
CA LEU A 43 -7.38 7.36 20.91
C LEU A 43 -7.86 6.62 19.66
N ASN A 44 -8.97 5.92 19.79
CA ASN A 44 -9.63 5.26 18.66
C ASN A 44 -10.46 6.27 17.88
N VAL A 45 -10.06 6.51 16.62
CA VAL A 45 -10.85 7.32 15.70
C VAL A 45 -11.90 6.43 15.06
N ASP A 46 -13.19 6.75 15.28
CA ASP A 46 -14.27 6.11 14.54
C ASP A 46 -14.27 6.58 13.08
N ASN A 47 -13.57 5.82 12.23
CA ASN A 47 -13.40 6.12 10.82
C ASN A 47 -14.73 6.17 10.05
N ILE A 48 -15.73 5.40 10.48
CA ILE A 48 -17.07 5.40 9.84
C ILE A 48 -17.78 6.71 10.13
N SER A 49 -17.80 7.13 11.39
CA SER A 49 -18.41 8.41 11.79
C SER A 49 -17.72 9.60 11.13
N VAL A 50 -16.38 9.63 11.13
CA VAL A 50 -15.60 10.68 10.47
C VAL A 50 -15.90 10.74 8.96
N ARG A 51 -15.92 9.58 8.29
CA ARG A 51 -16.24 9.50 6.86
C ARG A 51 -17.65 10.01 6.57
N ASN A 52 -18.64 9.58 7.31
CA ASN A 52 -20.03 10.00 7.12
C ASN A 52 -20.17 11.50 7.33
N THR A 53 -19.59 12.05 8.39
CA THR A 53 -19.56 13.49 8.65
C THR A 53 -18.94 14.28 7.49
N GLN A 54 -17.86 13.79 6.89
CA GLN A 54 -17.25 14.45 5.72
C GLN A 54 -18.14 14.37 4.47
N ILE A 55 -18.80 13.24 4.23
CA ILE A 55 -19.75 13.08 3.12
C ILE A 55 -20.92 14.05 3.28
N ASP A 56 -21.50 14.16 4.48
CA ASP A 56 -22.60 15.07 4.77
C ASP A 56 -22.21 16.53 4.53
N ARG A 57 -21.01 16.93 4.97
CA ARG A 57 -20.47 18.28 4.70
C ARG A 57 -20.30 18.54 3.21
N LEU A 58 -19.77 17.57 2.44
CA LEU A 58 -19.60 17.70 0.99
C LEU A 58 -20.96 17.82 0.29
N ASN A 59 -21.95 17.03 0.69
CA ASN A 59 -23.30 17.08 0.16
C ASN A 59 -23.95 18.44 0.45
N HIS A 60 -23.81 18.93 1.69
CA HIS A 60 -24.32 20.26 2.06
C HIS A 60 -23.66 21.38 1.24
N ILE A 61 -22.33 21.33 1.05
CA ILE A 61 -21.60 22.30 0.23
C ILE A 61 -22.14 22.30 -1.21
N LYS A 62 -22.26 21.10 -1.81
CA LYS A 62 -22.75 20.95 -3.19
C LYS A 62 -24.19 21.40 -3.38
N ALA A 63 -25.04 21.22 -2.35
CA ALA A 63 -26.44 21.65 -2.38
C ALA A 63 -26.61 23.17 -2.20
N THR A 64 -25.72 23.85 -1.47
CA THR A 64 -25.86 25.25 -1.09
C THR A 64 -25.01 26.24 -1.88
N ARG A 65 -24.11 25.78 -2.75
CA ARG A 65 -23.26 26.61 -3.60
C ARG A 65 -23.94 26.99 -4.92
N ASP A 66 -23.46 28.04 -5.59
CA ASP A 66 -23.78 28.29 -6.99
C ASP A 66 -23.08 27.26 -7.89
N ASN A 67 -23.81 26.23 -8.27
CA ASN A 67 -23.29 25.15 -9.11
C ASN A 67 -22.93 25.60 -10.52
N LYS A 68 -23.62 26.62 -11.07
CA LYS A 68 -23.35 27.13 -12.42
C LYS A 68 -22.02 27.88 -12.45
N LEU A 69 -21.79 28.74 -11.46
CA LEU A 69 -20.54 29.50 -11.34
C LEU A 69 -19.38 28.57 -10.99
N CYS A 70 -19.57 27.62 -10.08
CA CYS A 70 -18.57 26.62 -9.73
C CYS A 70 -18.13 25.80 -10.96
N LYS A 71 -19.05 25.26 -11.74
CA LYS A 71 -18.74 24.52 -12.99
C LYS A 71 -18.00 25.39 -14.00
N LYS A 72 -18.38 26.69 -14.13
CA LYS A 72 -17.65 27.62 -14.99
C LYS A 72 -16.20 27.76 -14.57
N LYS A 73 -15.93 27.94 -13.26
CA LYS A 73 -14.56 28.09 -12.74
C LYS A 73 -13.71 26.82 -12.88
N LEU A 74 -14.32 25.65 -12.74
CA LEU A 74 -13.67 24.36 -13.02
C LEU A 74 -13.33 24.21 -14.50
N LYS A 75 -14.21 24.67 -15.39
CA LYS A 75 -13.95 24.70 -16.84
C LYS A 75 -12.83 25.68 -17.20
N ASP A 76 -12.83 26.90 -16.62
CA ASP A 76 -11.76 27.86 -16.78
C ASP A 76 -10.40 27.27 -16.40
N LEU A 77 -10.34 26.47 -15.30
CA LEU A 77 -9.16 25.77 -14.84
C LEU A 77 -8.71 24.70 -15.87
N GLU A 78 -9.64 23.88 -16.38
CA GLU A 78 -9.34 22.87 -17.40
C GLU A 78 -8.78 23.49 -18.68
N ASP A 79 -9.36 24.63 -19.11
CA ASP A 79 -8.92 25.35 -20.33
C ASP A 79 -7.51 25.93 -20.15
N ILE A 80 -7.17 26.47 -18.98
CA ILE A 80 -5.80 26.90 -18.64
C ILE A 80 -4.81 25.72 -18.69
N CYS A 81 -5.19 24.58 -18.14
CA CYS A 81 -4.37 23.35 -18.22
C CYS A 81 -4.15 22.93 -19.67
N ARG A 82 -5.20 22.99 -20.49
CA ARG A 82 -5.18 22.57 -21.91
C ARG A 82 -4.34 23.48 -22.78
N THR A 83 -4.43 24.78 -22.58
CA THR A 83 -3.71 25.78 -23.38
C THR A 83 -2.26 25.97 -22.94
N GLY A 84 -1.92 25.56 -21.71
CA GLY A 84 -0.62 25.80 -21.08
C GLY A 84 -0.35 27.29 -20.82
N SER A 85 -1.36 28.14 -20.95
CA SER A 85 -1.26 29.60 -20.77
C SER A 85 -2.12 30.06 -19.59
N GLY A 86 -1.48 30.67 -18.59
CA GLY A 86 -2.13 31.19 -17.39
C GLY A 86 -1.59 30.61 -16.11
N ASN A 87 -2.28 30.88 -15.00
CA ASN A 87 -1.88 30.45 -13.67
C ASN A 87 -2.85 29.36 -13.18
N ILE A 88 -2.43 28.09 -13.24
CA ILE A 88 -3.22 26.92 -12.80
C ILE A 88 -3.61 27.05 -11.32
N LEU A 89 -2.66 27.43 -10.45
CA LEU A 89 -2.94 27.58 -9.01
C LEU A 89 -3.94 28.73 -8.76
N GLY A 90 -3.77 29.86 -9.43
CA GLY A 90 -4.70 30.98 -9.35
C GLY A 90 -6.11 30.60 -9.76
N SER A 91 -6.26 29.86 -10.87
CA SER A 91 -7.57 29.38 -11.33
C SER A 91 -8.20 28.35 -10.39
N ALA A 92 -7.36 27.45 -9.81
CA ALA A 92 -7.82 26.52 -8.78
C ALA A 92 -8.32 27.23 -7.51
N VAL A 93 -7.65 28.31 -7.10
CA VAL A 93 -8.11 29.18 -5.97
C VAL A 93 -9.45 29.83 -6.30
N GLU A 94 -9.64 30.33 -7.53
CA GLU A 94 -10.93 30.89 -7.94
C GLU A 94 -12.06 29.85 -7.95
N ALA A 95 -11.79 28.61 -8.37
CA ALA A 95 -12.74 27.51 -8.24
C ALA A 95 -13.05 27.18 -6.77
N ALA A 96 -12.03 27.13 -5.90
CA ALA A 96 -12.23 26.91 -4.46
C ALA A 96 -13.06 28.01 -3.79
N LYS A 97 -12.89 29.28 -4.17
CA LYS A 97 -13.74 30.40 -3.71
C LYS A 97 -15.22 30.19 -4.08
N GLN A 98 -15.50 29.49 -5.18
CA GLN A 98 -16.86 29.09 -5.56
C GLN A 98 -17.29 27.76 -4.93
N ARG A 99 -16.55 27.33 -3.88
CA ARG A 99 -16.82 26.11 -3.11
C ARG A 99 -16.73 24.83 -3.94
N ALA A 100 -15.87 24.82 -4.97
CA ALA A 100 -15.45 23.59 -5.61
C ALA A 100 -14.70 22.71 -4.59
N THR A 101 -14.97 21.41 -4.60
CA THR A 101 -14.29 20.46 -3.74
C THR A 101 -12.90 20.16 -4.29
N LEU A 102 -11.99 19.69 -3.43
CA LEU A 102 -10.65 19.28 -3.85
C LEU A 102 -10.71 18.22 -4.98
N GLY A 103 -11.64 17.25 -4.87
CA GLY A 103 -11.83 16.24 -5.90
C GLY A 103 -12.26 16.82 -7.25
N GLU A 104 -13.16 17.82 -7.27
CA GLU A 104 -13.59 18.48 -8.51
C GLU A 104 -12.45 19.28 -9.16
N ILE A 105 -11.63 19.98 -8.35
CA ILE A 105 -10.45 20.70 -8.84
C ILE A 105 -9.43 19.73 -9.41
N SER A 106 -9.11 18.64 -8.69
CA SER A 106 -8.18 17.61 -9.15
C SER A 106 -8.66 16.93 -10.42
N ALA A 107 -9.96 16.59 -10.51
CA ALA A 107 -10.56 15.99 -11.70
C ALA A 107 -10.42 16.89 -12.94
N SER A 108 -10.63 18.22 -12.80
CA SER A 108 -10.45 19.17 -13.91
C SER A 108 -9.01 19.19 -14.44
N ILE A 109 -8.01 19.01 -13.56
CA ILE A 109 -6.60 18.95 -13.95
C ILE A 109 -6.29 17.56 -14.55
N GLU A 110 -6.81 16.49 -13.95
CA GLU A 110 -6.62 15.11 -14.39
C GLU A 110 -7.21 14.86 -15.78
N ASN A 111 -8.34 15.49 -16.12
CA ASN A 111 -8.93 15.43 -17.48
C ASN A 111 -7.96 15.86 -18.60
N VAL A 112 -6.99 16.71 -18.27
CA VAL A 112 -6.01 17.22 -19.25
C VAL A 112 -4.70 16.44 -19.20
N PHE A 113 -4.16 16.22 -17.99
CA PHE A 113 -2.82 15.64 -17.81
C PHE A 113 -2.83 14.14 -17.55
N GLY A 114 -4.00 13.56 -17.25
CA GLY A 114 -4.10 12.21 -16.73
C GLY A 114 -3.54 12.08 -15.31
N ARG A 115 -3.72 10.89 -14.71
CA ARG A 115 -3.16 10.58 -13.41
C ARG A 115 -1.68 10.22 -13.53
N TYR A 116 -0.81 10.91 -12.79
CA TYR A 116 0.60 10.58 -12.75
C TYR A 116 0.84 9.19 -12.17
N LYS A 117 1.47 8.31 -12.95
CA LYS A 117 1.95 7.01 -12.50
C LYS A 117 3.47 7.06 -12.42
N ALA A 118 4.01 6.97 -11.21
CA ALA A 118 5.46 6.95 -11.03
C ALA A 118 6.05 5.65 -11.56
N ASN A 119 7.15 5.73 -12.32
CA ASN A 119 7.93 4.53 -12.66
C ASN A 119 8.54 3.96 -11.37
N SER A 120 8.08 2.80 -10.95
CA SER A 120 8.70 2.04 -9.87
C SER A 120 9.68 1.06 -10.48
N LYS A 121 10.97 1.25 -10.20
CA LYS A 121 11.99 0.23 -10.46
C LYS A 121 12.25 -0.50 -9.14
N THR A 122 12.12 -1.80 -9.14
CA THR A 122 12.49 -2.63 -7.99
C THR A 122 14.01 -2.72 -7.95
N LEU A 123 14.59 -2.48 -6.78
CA LEU A 123 16.00 -2.75 -6.54
C LEU A 123 16.17 -4.25 -6.29
N SER A 124 17.31 -4.82 -6.66
CA SER A 124 17.62 -6.22 -6.41
C SER A 124 19.04 -6.37 -5.86
N GLY A 125 19.27 -7.44 -5.11
CA GLY A 125 20.57 -7.80 -4.54
C GLY A 125 20.92 -7.11 -3.23
N VAL A 126 20.16 -6.10 -2.79
CA VAL A 126 20.47 -5.31 -1.58
C VAL A 126 20.29 -6.16 -0.32
N TYR A 127 19.16 -6.86 -0.24
CA TYR A 127 18.81 -7.71 0.90
C TYR A 127 19.60 -9.02 0.86
N LYS A 128 19.69 -9.64 -0.32
CA LYS A 128 20.47 -10.86 -0.54
C LYS A 128 21.94 -10.71 -0.12
N ASN A 129 22.59 -9.61 -0.48
CA ASN A 129 23.99 -9.37 -0.11
C ASN A 129 24.19 -9.25 1.41
N ALA A 130 23.18 -8.75 2.15
CA ALA A 130 23.23 -8.67 3.61
C ALA A 130 23.11 -10.05 4.27
N TYR A 131 22.49 -11.04 3.60
CA TYR A 131 22.19 -12.37 4.12
C TYR A 131 22.91 -13.51 3.38
N GLU A 132 24.03 -13.22 2.70
CA GLU A 132 24.72 -14.15 1.78
C GLU A 132 25.00 -15.56 2.38
N ASN A 133 25.24 -15.63 3.70
CA ASN A 133 25.52 -16.89 4.41
C ASN A 133 24.54 -17.18 5.55
N ASP A 134 23.39 -16.55 5.58
CA ASP A 134 22.40 -16.75 6.63
C ASP A 134 21.59 -18.02 6.38
N GLU A 135 21.59 -18.95 7.36
CA GLU A 135 20.90 -20.23 7.26
C GLU A 135 19.37 -20.06 7.10
N GLY A 136 18.78 -19.05 7.75
CA GLY A 136 17.35 -18.73 7.66
C GLY A 136 16.99 -18.33 6.24
N PHE A 137 17.78 -17.43 5.65
CA PHE A 137 17.61 -16.97 4.27
C PHE A 137 17.72 -18.14 3.27
N LEU A 138 18.74 -18.99 3.41
CA LEU A 138 18.93 -20.16 2.55
C LEU A 138 17.79 -21.18 2.69
N LYS A 139 17.24 -21.35 3.88
CA LYS A 139 16.08 -22.23 4.12
C LYS A 139 14.82 -21.71 3.42
N ILE A 140 14.58 -20.41 3.44
CA ILE A 140 13.43 -19.83 2.75
C ILE A 140 13.59 -19.95 1.24
N ASN A 141 14.78 -19.69 0.69
CA ASN A 141 15.05 -19.89 -0.74
C ASN A 141 14.74 -21.31 -1.19
N LYS A 142 15.14 -22.33 -0.41
CA LYS A 142 14.79 -23.73 -0.72
C LYS A 142 13.28 -23.99 -0.74
N LYS A 143 12.51 -23.33 0.14
CA LYS A 143 11.05 -23.44 0.12
C LYS A 143 10.44 -22.75 -1.12
N VAL A 144 11.00 -21.62 -1.54
CA VAL A 144 10.61 -20.92 -2.78
C VAL A 144 10.87 -21.82 -3.99
N GLU A 145 12.06 -22.45 -4.06
CA GLU A 145 12.39 -23.42 -5.10
C GLU A 145 11.46 -24.64 -5.10
N LEU A 146 11.11 -25.15 -3.92
CA LEU A 146 10.15 -26.25 -3.78
C LEU A 146 8.75 -25.85 -4.29
N PHE A 147 8.31 -24.63 -4.00
CA PHE A 147 7.05 -24.10 -4.53
C PHE A 147 7.11 -24.00 -6.06
N GLU A 148 8.20 -23.43 -6.61
CA GLU A 148 8.40 -23.32 -8.06
C GLU A 148 8.37 -24.70 -8.75
N GLN A 149 8.96 -25.73 -8.13
CA GLN A 149 8.92 -27.10 -8.66
C GLN A 149 7.50 -27.69 -8.65
N LYS A 150 6.68 -27.37 -7.66
CA LYS A 150 5.31 -27.89 -7.54
C LYS A 150 4.33 -27.14 -8.45
N GLU A 151 4.44 -25.82 -8.50
CA GLU A 151 3.50 -24.93 -9.19
C GLU A 151 3.91 -24.64 -10.65
N GLY A 152 5.18 -24.90 -11.00
CA GLY A 152 5.74 -24.59 -12.32
C GLY A 152 6.16 -23.15 -12.51
N ARG A 153 5.98 -22.29 -11.48
CA ARG A 153 6.38 -20.88 -11.47
C ARG A 153 6.68 -20.40 -10.05
N ARG A 154 7.43 -19.31 -9.95
CA ARG A 154 7.76 -18.71 -8.65
C ARG A 154 6.52 -18.17 -7.92
N PRO A 155 6.55 -18.14 -6.59
CA PRO A 155 5.50 -17.43 -5.85
C PRO A 155 5.49 -15.96 -6.25
N ARG A 156 4.33 -15.46 -6.67
CA ARG A 156 4.17 -14.08 -7.13
C ARG A 156 3.32 -13.28 -6.16
N ILE A 157 3.82 -12.11 -5.78
CA ILE A 157 3.16 -11.20 -4.83
C ILE A 157 2.97 -9.82 -5.45
N LEU A 158 1.77 -9.28 -5.35
CA LEU A 158 1.48 -7.87 -5.63
C LEU A 158 1.47 -7.07 -4.33
N VAL A 159 2.42 -6.17 -4.16
CA VAL A 159 2.47 -5.25 -3.01
C VAL A 159 1.75 -3.97 -3.35
N ILE A 160 0.69 -3.67 -2.61
CA ILE A 160 -0.22 -2.55 -2.88
C ILE A 160 -0.38 -1.60 -1.70
N LYS A 161 -0.88 -0.41 -2.03
CA LYS A 161 -1.41 0.56 -1.07
C LYS A 161 -2.80 0.99 -1.53
N LEU A 162 -3.77 0.94 -0.62
CA LEU A 162 -5.16 1.26 -0.92
C LEU A 162 -5.52 2.69 -0.49
N GLY A 163 -6.29 3.37 -1.32
CA GLY A 163 -6.84 4.69 -1.05
C GLY A 163 -5.77 5.77 -0.91
N GLN A 164 -5.98 6.75 -0.07
CA GLN A 164 -5.12 7.94 0.08
C GLN A 164 -3.93 7.72 1.02
N ASP A 165 -3.28 6.58 0.92
CA ASP A 165 -2.08 6.25 1.71
C ASP A 165 -0.81 6.41 0.87
N GLY A 166 -0.04 7.45 1.15
CA GLY A 166 1.21 7.79 0.44
C GLY A 166 2.50 7.27 1.09
N HIS A 167 2.44 6.46 2.16
CA HIS A 167 3.62 5.97 2.88
C HIS A 167 4.28 4.79 2.14
N ASP A 168 4.92 5.04 1.00
CA ASP A 168 5.40 4.01 0.07
C ASP A 168 6.70 3.29 0.48
N ARG A 169 7.51 3.89 1.35
CA ARG A 169 8.83 3.36 1.70
C ARG A 169 8.78 1.93 2.26
N GLY A 170 7.85 1.64 3.17
CA GLY A 170 7.70 0.30 3.75
C GLY A 170 7.33 -0.74 2.69
N ALA A 171 6.38 -0.42 1.81
CA ALA A 171 5.98 -1.30 0.71
C ALA A 171 7.16 -1.64 -0.22
N LYS A 172 8.02 -0.67 -0.52
CA LYS A 172 9.19 -0.86 -1.39
C LYS A 172 10.31 -1.67 -0.74
N VAL A 173 10.55 -1.48 0.56
CA VAL A 173 11.49 -2.31 1.32
C VAL A 173 11.05 -3.77 1.28
N ILE A 174 9.77 -4.04 1.54
CA ILE A 174 9.19 -5.39 1.44
C ILE A 174 9.33 -5.94 0.03
N ALA A 175 8.97 -5.18 -1.00
CA ALA A 175 9.09 -5.59 -2.40
C ALA A 175 10.54 -5.98 -2.76
N THR A 176 11.52 -5.17 -2.37
CA THR A 176 12.94 -5.44 -2.59
C THR A 176 13.38 -6.73 -1.88
N ALA A 177 13.03 -6.88 -0.60
CA ALA A 177 13.43 -8.05 0.18
C ALA A 177 12.81 -9.35 -0.37
N PHE A 178 11.50 -9.33 -0.69
CA PHE A 178 10.82 -10.49 -1.26
C PHE A 178 11.37 -10.88 -2.64
N ALA A 179 11.69 -9.90 -3.50
CA ALA A 179 12.36 -10.16 -4.77
C ALA A 179 13.74 -10.84 -4.57
N ASP A 180 14.52 -10.38 -3.60
CA ASP A 180 15.82 -10.96 -3.27
C ASP A 180 15.72 -12.36 -2.65
N ILE A 181 14.61 -12.67 -1.96
CA ILE A 181 14.29 -14.00 -1.42
C ILE A 181 13.86 -14.99 -2.53
N GLY A 182 13.43 -14.47 -3.70
CA GLY A 182 13.08 -15.29 -4.87
C GLY A 182 11.61 -15.27 -5.25
N PHE A 183 10.80 -14.39 -4.66
CA PHE A 183 9.45 -14.12 -5.14
C PHE A 183 9.48 -13.28 -6.42
N ASP A 184 8.53 -13.50 -7.31
CA ASP A 184 8.19 -12.51 -8.34
C ASP A 184 7.35 -11.42 -7.69
N VAL A 185 7.79 -10.16 -7.79
CA VAL A 185 7.18 -9.05 -7.06
C VAL A 185 6.70 -7.97 -8.00
N ASP A 186 5.41 -7.70 -7.95
CA ASP A 186 4.79 -6.54 -8.56
C ASP A 186 4.50 -5.48 -7.49
N VAL A 187 4.62 -4.21 -7.85
CA VAL A 187 4.29 -3.08 -6.97
C VAL A 187 3.21 -2.25 -7.63
N GLY A 188 2.05 -2.24 -7.02
CA GLY A 188 0.92 -1.42 -7.48
C GLY A 188 1.22 0.08 -7.36
N PRO A 189 0.56 0.91 -8.18
CA PRO A 189 0.66 2.36 -8.07
C PRO A 189 0.09 2.85 -6.74
N LEU A 190 0.53 4.04 -6.30
CA LEU A 190 -0.07 4.70 -5.15
C LEU A 190 -1.52 5.12 -5.45
N PHE A 191 -2.32 5.17 -4.41
CA PHE A 191 -3.70 5.67 -4.44
C PHE A 191 -4.68 4.81 -5.25
N GLN A 192 -4.40 3.51 -5.37
CA GLN A 192 -5.32 2.57 -5.99
C GLN A 192 -6.63 2.44 -5.21
N THR A 193 -7.72 2.27 -5.94
CA THR A 193 -8.96 1.77 -5.35
C THR A 193 -8.87 0.25 -5.11
N PRO A 194 -9.68 -0.32 -4.22
CA PRO A 194 -9.73 -1.76 -4.03
C PRO A 194 -10.07 -2.54 -5.31
N GLU A 195 -10.93 -1.99 -6.16
CA GLU A 195 -11.34 -2.58 -7.44
C GLU A 195 -10.19 -2.61 -8.44
N GLU A 196 -9.45 -1.50 -8.57
CA GLU A 196 -8.25 -1.44 -9.41
C GLU A 196 -7.18 -2.43 -8.95
N ALA A 197 -6.98 -2.54 -7.63
CA ALA A 197 -6.01 -3.47 -7.05
C ALA A 197 -6.41 -4.93 -7.24
N ALA A 198 -7.71 -5.26 -7.14
CA ALA A 198 -8.22 -6.60 -7.43
C ALA A 198 -8.02 -6.97 -8.91
N GLN A 199 -8.30 -6.04 -9.83
CA GLN A 199 -8.08 -6.26 -11.26
C GLN A 199 -6.60 -6.47 -11.57
N ASP A 200 -5.71 -5.61 -11.03
CA ASP A 200 -4.26 -5.77 -11.20
C ASP A 200 -3.75 -7.13 -10.67
N ALA A 201 -4.34 -7.64 -9.57
CA ALA A 201 -3.98 -8.94 -9.03
C ALA A 201 -4.35 -10.09 -9.96
N ILE A 202 -5.53 -10.04 -10.58
CA ILE A 202 -5.98 -11.02 -11.57
C ILE A 202 -5.14 -10.92 -12.85
N ASP A 203 -4.94 -9.70 -13.38
CA ASP A 203 -4.21 -9.47 -14.63
C ASP A 203 -2.74 -9.91 -14.53
N ASN A 204 -2.14 -9.78 -13.34
CA ASN A 204 -0.77 -10.23 -13.08
C ASN A 204 -0.70 -11.69 -12.59
N ASP A 205 -1.84 -12.37 -12.45
CA ASP A 205 -1.92 -13.78 -12.02
C ASP A 205 -1.09 -14.03 -10.74
N VAL A 206 -1.37 -13.25 -9.68
CA VAL A 206 -0.59 -13.32 -8.45
C VAL A 206 -1.11 -14.36 -7.48
N HIS A 207 -0.22 -14.94 -6.68
CA HIS A 207 -0.60 -15.87 -5.60
C HIS A 207 -0.99 -15.10 -4.33
N ILE A 208 -0.41 -13.91 -4.12
CA ILE A 208 -0.55 -13.13 -2.90
C ILE A 208 -0.78 -11.65 -3.23
N ILE A 209 -1.69 -11.02 -2.48
CA ILE A 209 -1.76 -9.55 -2.37
C ILE A 209 -1.26 -9.16 -0.98
N GLY A 210 -0.20 -8.33 -0.95
CA GLY A 210 0.34 -7.72 0.26
C GLY A 210 -0.09 -6.26 0.38
N ILE A 211 -1.00 -5.96 1.33
CA ILE A 211 -1.52 -4.62 1.56
C ILE A 211 -0.65 -3.90 2.59
N SER A 212 0.04 -2.82 2.20
CA SER A 212 0.76 -1.96 3.12
C SER A 212 -0.13 -0.82 3.60
N SER A 213 -0.58 -0.85 4.85
CA SER A 213 -1.52 0.12 5.43
C SER A 213 -0.90 0.92 6.57
N GLN A 214 -0.92 2.27 6.46
CA GLN A 214 -0.49 3.20 7.51
C GLN A 214 -1.49 4.35 7.76
N ALA A 215 -2.54 4.47 6.95
CA ALA A 215 -3.52 5.55 7.03
C ALA A 215 -4.89 5.11 7.59
N ALA A 216 -4.93 4.07 8.43
CA ALA A 216 -6.11 3.57 9.14
C ALA A 216 -7.33 3.19 8.26
N ALA A 217 -7.18 3.08 6.94
CA ALA A 217 -8.28 2.77 6.02
C ALA A 217 -8.54 1.25 5.84
N HIS A 218 -7.78 0.38 6.51
CA HIS A 218 -7.85 -1.07 6.36
C HIS A 218 -9.24 -1.65 6.67
N LYS A 219 -9.94 -1.15 7.67
CA LYS A 219 -11.30 -1.62 8.03
C LYS A 219 -12.34 -1.33 6.93
N THR A 220 -12.11 -0.30 6.14
CA THR A 220 -13.03 0.10 5.06
C THR A 220 -12.63 -0.49 3.71
N LEU A 221 -11.33 -0.47 3.37
CA LEU A 221 -10.87 -0.79 2.02
C LEU A 221 -10.54 -2.27 1.83
N VAL A 222 -10.07 -2.97 2.86
CA VAL A 222 -9.74 -4.41 2.75
C VAL A 222 -10.99 -5.27 2.48
N PRO A 223 -12.15 -5.05 3.16
CA PRO A 223 -13.37 -5.78 2.80
C PRO A 223 -13.78 -5.57 1.34
N ILE A 224 -13.69 -4.34 0.83
CA ILE A 224 -14.04 -4.02 -0.57
C ILE A 224 -13.10 -4.76 -1.53
N LEU A 225 -11.79 -4.81 -1.23
CA LEU A 225 -10.83 -5.57 -2.03
C LEU A 225 -11.19 -7.06 -2.08
N ILE A 226 -11.47 -7.68 -0.93
CA ILE A 226 -11.82 -9.10 -0.85
C ILE A 226 -13.11 -9.38 -1.64
N ASP A 227 -14.11 -8.51 -1.53
CA ASP A 227 -15.34 -8.64 -2.29
C ASP A 227 -15.12 -8.43 -3.80
N SER A 228 -14.19 -7.56 -4.18
CA SER A 228 -13.81 -7.36 -5.58
C SER A 228 -13.08 -8.56 -6.16
N LEU A 229 -12.18 -9.18 -5.39
CA LEU A 229 -11.53 -10.45 -5.77
C LEU A 229 -12.56 -11.56 -5.99
N LYS A 230 -13.53 -11.72 -5.09
CA LYS A 230 -14.62 -12.72 -5.26
C LYS A 230 -15.42 -12.49 -6.55
N LYS A 231 -15.74 -11.24 -6.86
CA LYS A 231 -16.46 -10.89 -8.12
C LYS A 231 -15.65 -11.23 -9.37
N LEU A 232 -14.33 -11.26 -9.27
CA LEU A 232 -13.39 -11.59 -10.35
C LEU A 232 -12.94 -13.05 -10.32
N ASN A 233 -13.55 -13.91 -9.50
CA ASN A 233 -13.18 -15.31 -9.26
C ASN A 233 -11.73 -15.50 -8.78
N GLY A 234 -11.22 -14.54 -7.97
CA GLY A 234 -9.88 -14.56 -7.40
C GLY A 234 -9.85 -14.93 -5.91
N GLU A 235 -10.76 -15.80 -5.45
CA GLU A 235 -10.87 -16.20 -4.03
C GLU A 235 -9.66 -17.00 -3.55
N GLU A 236 -8.93 -17.63 -4.47
CA GLU A 236 -7.70 -18.36 -4.17
C GLU A 236 -6.51 -17.45 -3.89
N ILE A 237 -6.57 -16.16 -4.26
CA ILE A 237 -5.49 -15.22 -3.98
C ILE A 237 -5.40 -14.96 -2.47
N VAL A 238 -4.22 -15.18 -1.90
CA VAL A 238 -3.95 -14.97 -0.47
C VAL A 238 -3.86 -13.47 -0.19
N VAL A 239 -4.74 -12.96 0.66
CA VAL A 239 -4.70 -11.55 1.09
C VAL A 239 -4.00 -11.45 2.43
N VAL A 240 -2.97 -10.60 2.50
CA VAL A 240 -2.22 -10.31 3.73
C VAL A 240 -2.08 -8.81 3.95
N CYS A 241 -1.99 -8.41 5.19
CA CYS A 241 -1.87 -7.00 5.57
C CYS A 241 -0.56 -6.77 6.33
N GLY A 242 0.08 -5.65 6.06
CA GLY A 242 1.25 -5.19 6.81
C GLY A 242 1.19 -3.69 7.10
N GLY A 243 2.07 -3.23 7.99
CA GLY A 243 2.18 -1.82 8.35
C GLY A 243 1.69 -1.52 9.77
N VAL A 244 1.10 -0.34 9.97
CA VAL A 244 0.66 0.11 11.30
C VAL A 244 -0.84 -0.20 11.47
N ILE A 245 -1.13 -1.44 11.86
CA ILE A 245 -2.49 -1.92 12.09
C ILE A 245 -2.66 -2.15 13.60
N PRO A 246 -3.67 -1.53 14.25
CA PRO A 246 -3.98 -1.78 15.64
C PRO A 246 -4.31 -3.25 15.89
N ARG A 247 -3.81 -3.82 17.00
CA ARG A 247 -4.03 -5.24 17.31
C ARG A 247 -5.49 -5.60 17.50
N GLU A 248 -6.28 -4.66 17.97
CA GLU A 248 -7.73 -4.80 18.13
C GLU A 248 -8.47 -5.04 16.81
N ASP A 249 -7.87 -4.65 15.68
CA ASP A 249 -8.45 -4.85 14.35
C ASP A 249 -8.06 -6.21 13.71
N TYR A 250 -7.14 -6.98 14.33
CA TYR A 250 -6.67 -8.25 13.79
C TYR A 250 -7.79 -9.28 13.69
N ASP A 251 -8.63 -9.39 14.71
CA ASP A 251 -9.76 -10.33 14.71
C ASP A 251 -10.76 -10.00 13.59
N PHE A 252 -11.00 -8.72 13.36
CA PHE A 252 -11.86 -8.28 12.27
C PHE A 252 -11.25 -8.67 10.90
N LEU A 253 -9.97 -8.37 10.68
CA LEU A 253 -9.29 -8.68 9.42
C LEU A 253 -9.23 -10.19 9.15
N ASN A 254 -8.94 -11.00 10.18
CA ASN A 254 -8.93 -12.45 10.05
C ASN A 254 -10.32 -13.01 9.70
N LYS A 255 -11.40 -12.48 10.32
CA LYS A 255 -12.78 -12.90 10.04
C LYS A 255 -13.22 -12.62 8.61
N ILE A 256 -12.74 -11.55 7.99
CA ILE A 256 -13.07 -11.23 6.60
C ILE A 256 -12.21 -11.98 5.57
N GLY A 257 -11.18 -12.73 6.01
CA GLY A 257 -10.39 -13.59 5.14
C GLY A 257 -8.92 -13.21 4.95
N VAL A 258 -8.40 -12.19 5.66
CA VAL A 258 -6.97 -11.90 5.70
C VAL A 258 -6.24 -13.08 6.35
N LYS A 259 -5.20 -13.60 5.69
CA LYS A 259 -4.50 -14.83 6.12
C LYS A 259 -3.32 -14.58 7.04
N ALA A 260 -2.70 -13.42 6.97
CA ALA A 260 -1.62 -13.02 7.88
C ALA A 260 -1.58 -11.49 8.04
N ILE A 261 -1.15 -11.04 9.22
CA ILE A 261 -1.01 -9.61 9.53
C ILE A 261 0.36 -9.37 10.15
N PHE A 262 1.16 -8.54 9.48
CA PHE A 262 2.54 -8.23 9.85
C PHE A 262 2.63 -6.80 10.41
N GLY A 263 2.74 -6.68 11.72
CA GLY A 263 2.84 -5.40 12.43
C GLY A 263 4.25 -4.81 12.41
N PRO A 264 4.43 -3.60 12.96
CA PRO A 264 5.75 -2.98 13.09
C PRO A 264 6.72 -3.86 13.90
N GLY A 265 7.95 -4.02 13.39
CA GLY A 265 8.98 -4.85 14.02
C GLY A 265 8.90 -6.34 13.68
N THR A 266 8.02 -6.74 12.77
CA THR A 266 8.08 -8.09 12.18
C THR A 266 9.34 -8.21 11.32
N ASN A 267 10.14 -9.26 11.55
CA ASN A 267 11.29 -9.58 10.71
C ASN A 267 10.81 -9.99 9.31
N ILE A 268 11.44 -9.48 8.26
CA ILE A 268 10.98 -9.72 6.89
C ILE A 268 11.20 -11.18 6.47
N LEU A 269 12.26 -11.84 6.94
CA LEU A 269 12.47 -13.26 6.66
C LEU A 269 11.39 -14.14 7.30
N ASP A 270 10.99 -13.82 8.54
CA ASP A 270 9.89 -14.53 9.19
C ASP A 270 8.58 -14.37 8.41
N ALA A 271 8.28 -13.14 7.97
CA ALA A 271 7.10 -12.88 7.16
C ALA A 271 7.12 -13.64 5.82
N ALA A 272 8.26 -13.67 5.14
CA ALA A 272 8.42 -14.43 3.89
C ALA A 272 8.29 -15.95 4.11
N ASN A 273 8.86 -16.45 5.22
CA ASN A 273 8.70 -17.86 5.60
C ASN A 273 7.24 -18.23 5.86
N ASP A 274 6.50 -17.38 6.59
CA ASP A 274 5.08 -17.62 6.87
C ASP A 274 4.25 -17.64 5.57
N LEU A 275 4.54 -16.71 4.64
CA LEU A 275 3.82 -16.63 3.37
C LEU A 275 4.08 -17.84 2.46
N ILE A 276 5.34 -18.26 2.34
CA ILE A 276 5.64 -19.44 1.52
C ILE A 276 5.05 -20.71 2.16
N ASP A 277 4.99 -20.81 3.49
CA ASP A 277 4.34 -21.93 4.19
C ASP A 277 2.81 -21.94 3.99
N ILE A 278 2.17 -20.77 3.87
CA ILE A 278 0.75 -20.67 3.52
C ILE A 278 0.53 -21.21 2.10
N LEU A 279 1.38 -20.84 1.14
CA LEU A 279 1.25 -21.29 -0.24
C LEU A 279 1.52 -22.79 -0.40
N LEU A 280 2.51 -23.33 0.29
CA LEU A 280 2.86 -24.76 0.22
C LEU A 280 1.81 -25.68 0.84
N LYS A 281 0.92 -25.17 1.70
CA LYS A 281 -0.18 -25.91 2.33
C LYS A 281 -1.47 -25.92 1.50
N LYS A 282 -1.54 -25.12 0.46
CA LYS A 282 -2.61 -25.16 -0.55
C LYS A 282 -2.39 -26.32 -1.52
#